data_28e9bdaa60f3e8b6cde711a16f28b217
#
_entry.id   28e9bdaa60f3e8b6cde711a16f28b217
#
_cell.length_a   1.000
_cell.length_b   1.000
_cell.length_c   1.000
_cell.angle_alpha   90.00
_cell.angle_beta   90.00
_cell.angle_gamma   90.00
#
_symmetry.space_group_name_H-M   'P 1'
#
loop_
_entity.id
_entity.type
_entity.pdbx_description
1 polymer ?
#
loop_
_entity_poly.entity_id
_entity_poly.type
_entity_poly.pdbx_seq_one_letter_code
_entity_poly.pdbx_strand_id
1 'polypeptide(L)'
;GKGQRLQVVCQDMVLDSDAVIVAVGVQPNNELAVQAGLELGADEAIAVDRSMLTSDPDIFSAGDCADAFHVVTGERTWVPLALRANRAGWAVADHLSGREVSIQGVAGTAVFKVFGLEVASTGLSALDAEKAGFSPRTATIETRNKAHGHPGASSIKVHMIGDADSGRLLGAQMVGNEGVAHRINAAAVALHTQMTVADFAQCDLAYAPPFGPVWDPLLTAANQLLKQL
;
A
#
# COMPACT_ATOMS: atom_id res chain seq x y z
N GLY A 1 27.88 17.10 -23.77
CA GLY A 1 28.92 18.15 -23.78
C GLY A 1 29.90 17.92 -22.63
N LYS A 2 31.19 17.97 -22.88
CA LYS A 2 32.23 17.86 -21.87
C LYS A 2 32.19 19.09 -20.95
N GLY A 3 31.98 18.89 -19.66
CA GLY A 3 32.47 19.79 -18.62
C GLY A 3 31.56 20.88 -18.07
N GLN A 4 30.26 20.87 -18.29
CA GLN A 4 29.35 21.75 -17.52
C GLN A 4 28.82 20.97 -16.31
N ARG A 5 29.20 21.37 -15.10
CA ARG A 5 28.56 20.90 -13.86
C ARG A 5 27.14 21.41 -13.83
N LEU A 6 26.21 20.54 -13.44
CA LEU A 6 24.83 20.92 -13.17
C LEU A 6 24.76 21.63 -11.82
N GLN A 7 23.91 22.64 -11.72
CA GLN A 7 23.64 23.32 -10.45
C GLN A 7 22.19 23.09 -10.05
N VAL A 8 22.00 22.58 -8.85
CA VAL A 8 20.68 22.50 -8.21
C VAL A 8 20.54 23.72 -7.30
N VAL A 9 19.66 24.62 -7.66
CA VAL A 9 19.37 25.84 -6.88
C VAL A 9 18.22 25.54 -5.91
N CYS A 10 18.53 25.57 -4.61
CA CYS A 10 17.56 25.49 -3.53
C CYS A 10 17.36 26.91 -2.93
N GLN A 11 16.36 27.06 -2.06
CA GLN A 11 16.09 28.39 -1.46
C GLN A 11 17.31 29.01 -0.79
N ASP A 12 18.08 28.20 -0.05
CA ASP A 12 19.18 28.67 0.81
C ASP A 12 20.57 28.20 0.36
N MET A 13 20.67 27.43 -0.74
CA MET A 13 21.95 26.89 -1.21
C MET A 13 21.96 26.56 -2.70
N VAL A 14 23.15 26.50 -3.25
CA VAL A 14 23.42 25.98 -4.61
C VAL A 14 24.32 24.77 -4.50
N LEU A 15 23.91 23.65 -5.08
CA LEU A 15 24.68 22.40 -5.11
C LEU A 15 25.21 22.11 -6.50
N ASP A 16 26.52 22.00 -6.63
CA ASP A 16 27.16 21.53 -7.86
C ASP A 16 27.04 19.99 -7.94
N SER A 17 26.61 19.46 -9.08
CA SER A 17 26.38 18.03 -9.29
C SER A 17 26.82 17.60 -10.66
N ASP A 18 27.29 16.36 -10.80
CA ASP A 18 27.59 15.74 -12.10
C ASP A 18 26.33 15.14 -12.76
N ALA A 19 25.33 14.77 -11.94
CA ALA A 19 24.02 14.29 -12.38
C ALA A 19 22.95 14.68 -11.37
N VAL A 20 21.71 14.86 -11.84
CA VAL A 20 20.53 15.12 -11.02
C VAL A 20 19.46 14.08 -11.37
N ILE A 21 18.96 13.40 -10.34
CA ILE A 21 17.83 12.45 -10.46
C ILE A 21 16.59 13.16 -9.97
N VAL A 22 15.57 13.30 -10.85
CA VAL A 22 14.27 13.85 -10.50
C VAL A 22 13.34 12.70 -10.17
N ALA A 23 12.91 12.63 -8.89
CA ALA A 23 12.03 11.59 -8.37
C ALA A 23 10.98 12.24 -7.45
N VAL A 24 10.15 13.13 -8.03
CA VAL A 24 9.21 13.99 -7.30
C VAL A 24 7.77 13.46 -7.29
N GLY A 25 7.58 12.20 -7.68
CA GLY A 25 6.27 11.55 -7.79
C GLY A 25 5.67 11.67 -9.19
N VAL A 26 4.39 11.31 -9.27
CA VAL A 26 3.59 11.30 -10.48
C VAL A 26 2.27 12.03 -10.23
N GLN A 27 1.57 12.38 -11.30
CA GLN A 27 0.23 12.97 -11.26
C GLN A 27 -0.67 12.18 -12.22
N PRO A 28 -1.98 12.10 -11.93
CA PRO A 28 -2.94 11.50 -12.85
C PRO A 28 -2.98 12.28 -14.18
N ASN A 29 -2.98 11.55 -15.29
CA ASN A 29 -3.22 12.18 -16.59
C ASN A 29 -4.75 12.37 -16.78
N ASN A 30 -5.25 13.53 -16.39
CA ASN A 30 -6.68 13.86 -16.33
C ASN A 30 -7.11 14.96 -17.29
N GLU A 31 -6.23 15.50 -18.13
CA GLU A 31 -6.48 16.68 -18.97
C GLU A 31 -7.72 16.51 -19.86
N LEU A 32 -7.88 15.34 -20.50
CA LEU A 32 -9.05 15.06 -21.34
C LEU A 32 -10.34 14.97 -20.53
N ALA A 33 -10.27 14.41 -19.31
CA ALA A 33 -11.41 14.30 -18.41
C ALA A 33 -11.88 15.70 -17.95
N VAL A 34 -10.95 16.58 -17.60
CA VAL A 34 -11.24 17.98 -17.25
C VAL A 34 -11.89 18.72 -18.42
N GLN A 35 -11.35 18.56 -19.64
CA GLN A 35 -11.94 19.18 -20.82
C GLN A 35 -13.35 18.66 -21.16
N ALA A 36 -13.61 17.38 -20.83
CA ALA A 36 -14.92 16.77 -20.99
C ALA A 36 -15.90 17.10 -19.83
N GLY A 37 -15.45 17.82 -18.80
CA GLY A 37 -16.27 18.19 -17.64
C GLY A 37 -16.54 17.04 -16.67
N LEU A 38 -15.71 15.98 -16.67
CA LEU A 38 -15.84 14.87 -15.74
C LEU A 38 -15.41 15.27 -14.32
N GLU A 39 -16.04 14.67 -13.32
CA GLU A 39 -15.65 14.83 -11.92
C GLU A 39 -14.28 14.23 -11.64
N LEU A 40 -13.50 14.92 -10.80
CA LEU A 40 -12.25 14.43 -10.27
C LEU A 40 -12.42 13.97 -8.81
N GLY A 41 -11.68 12.95 -8.43
CA GLY A 41 -11.67 12.36 -7.10
C GLY A 41 -10.38 12.63 -6.33
N ALA A 42 -9.86 11.61 -5.65
CA ALA A 42 -8.65 11.71 -4.86
C ALA A 42 -7.43 12.11 -5.72
N ASP A 43 -6.61 13.05 -5.21
CA ASP A 43 -5.38 13.54 -5.84
C ASP A 43 -5.59 13.98 -7.31
N GLU A 44 -6.77 14.56 -7.62
CA GLU A 44 -7.17 14.98 -8.96
C GLU A 44 -7.28 13.84 -9.99
N ALA A 45 -7.31 12.56 -9.55
CA ALA A 45 -7.60 11.44 -10.42
C ALA A 45 -9.06 11.47 -10.91
N ILE A 46 -9.34 10.85 -12.05
CA ILE A 46 -10.71 10.77 -12.59
C ILE A 46 -11.57 9.97 -11.61
N ALA A 47 -12.64 10.59 -11.10
CA ALA A 47 -13.58 9.95 -10.19
C ALA A 47 -14.33 8.81 -10.89
N VAL A 48 -14.31 7.61 -10.30
CA VAL A 48 -15.08 6.46 -10.79
C VAL A 48 -15.88 5.82 -9.66
N ASP A 49 -16.94 5.14 -10.02
CA ASP A 49 -17.64 4.26 -9.11
C ASP A 49 -16.98 2.87 -9.03
N ARG A 50 -17.60 1.91 -8.33
CA ARG A 50 -17.06 0.54 -8.18
C ARG A 50 -17.17 -0.29 -9.46
N SER A 51 -17.87 0.18 -10.49
CA SER A 51 -17.92 -0.42 -11.82
C SER A 51 -17.02 0.27 -12.84
N MET A 52 -16.22 1.25 -12.40
CA MET A 52 -15.32 2.08 -13.21
C MET A 52 -16.05 3.11 -14.09
N LEU A 53 -17.33 3.39 -13.83
CA LEU A 53 -18.10 4.42 -14.51
C LEU A 53 -17.71 5.79 -13.93
N THR A 54 -17.56 6.80 -14.79
CA THR A 54 -17.29 8.20 -14.41
C THR A 54 -18.59 8.94 -14.06
N SER A 55 -18.53 10.26 -13.89
CA SER A 55 -19.70 11.11 -13.73
C SER A 55 -20.57 11.20 -14.99
N ASP A 56 -20.04 10.81 -16.16
CA ASP A 56 -20.78 10.66 -17.40
C ASP A 56 -21.16 9.19 -17.60
N PRO A 57 -22.45 8.84 -17.84
CA PRO A 57 -22.92 7.47 -17.94
C PRO A 57 -22.40 6.70 -19.17
N ASP A 58 -21.81 7.39 -20.14
CA ASP A 58 -21.26 6.79 -21.35
C ASP A 58 -19.72 6.69 -21.31
N ILE A 59 -19.08 7.16 -20.21
CA ILE A 59 -17.63 7.23 -20.11
C ILE A 59 -17.11 6.42 -18.91
N PHE A 60 -16.16 5.52 -19.17
CA PHE A 60 -15.42 4.76 -18.19
C PHE A 60 -13.99 5.26 -18.06
N SER A 61 -13.40 5.11 -16.87
CA SER A 61 -11.98 5.36 -16.67
C SER A 61 -11.32 4.19 -15.95
N ALA A 62 -10.15 3.76 -16.44
CA ALA A 62 -9.36 2.68 -15.87
C ALA A 62 -7.87 2.99 -16.01
N GLY A 63 -7.06 2.34 -15.18
CA GLY A 63 -5.62 2.59 -15.16
C GLY A 63 -5.21 3.60 -14.09
N ASP A 64 -3.97 4.08 -14.16
CA ASP A 64 -3.39 4.95 -13.14
C ASP A 64 -4.02 6.35 -13.09
N CYS A 65 -4.78 6.75 -14.11
CA CYS A 65 -5.47 8.03 -14.13
C CYS A 65 -6.79 8.07 -13.34
N ALA A 66 -7.36 6.92 -12.98
CA ALA A 66 -8.62 6.84 -12.22
C ALA A 66 -8.37 6.66 -10.72
N ASP A 67 -9.29 7.11 -9.87
CA ASP A 67 -9.27 6.86 -8.44
C ASP A 67 -9.82 5.47 -8.06
N ALA A 68 -9.84 5.17 -6.78
CA ALA A 68 -10.37 3.94 -6.21
C ALA A 68 -10.95 4.21 -4.81
N PHE A 69 -11.46 3.17 -4.15
CA PHE A 69 -11.85 3.22 -2.75
C PHE A 69 -10.82 2.47 -1.89
N HIS A 70 -10.42 3.05 -0.77
CA HIS A 70 -9.52 2.39 0.17
C HIS A 70 -10.31 1.39 1.04
N VAL A 71 -9.87 0.12 1.13
CA VAL A 71 -10.62 -0.93 1.83
C VAL A 71 -10.76 -0.72 3.34
N VAL A 72 -9.84 0.03 3.95
CA VAL A 72 -9.87 0.31 5.39
C VAL A 72 -10.81 1.47 5.73
N THR A 73 -10.73 2.58 4.98
CA THR A 73 -11.51 3.79 5.25
C THR A 73 -12.85 3.82 4.53
N GLY A 74 -12.96 3.13 3.40
CA GLY A 74 -14.10 3.26 2.49
C GLY A 74 -14.08 4.51 1.62
N GLU A 75 -13.15 5.44 1.87
CA GLU A 75 -13.03 6.72 1.19
C GLU A 75 -12.29 6.59 -0.14
N ARG A 76 -12.45 7.60 -1.00
CA ARG A 76 -11.71 7.69 -2.25
C ARG A 76 -10.21 7.82 -2.00
N THR A 77 -9.42 7.16 -2.81
CA THR A 77 -7.95 7.19 -2.77
C THR A 77 -7.39 7.06 -4.17
N TRP A 78 -6.20 7.58 -4.37
CA TRP A 78 -5.47 7.36 -5.62
C TRP A 78 -4.24 6.50 -5.37
N VAL A 79 -4.19 5.34 -6.03
CA VAL A 79 -3.14 4.33 -5.89
C VAL A 79 -2.72 3.87 -7.28
N PRO A 80 -1.71 4.51 -7.91
CA PRO A 80 -1.24 4.17 -9.25
C PRO A 80 -0.36 2.92 -9.22
N LEU A 81 -0.98 1.75 -9.04
CA LEU A 81 -0.32 0.45 -8.97
C LEU A 81 -0.87 -0.51 -10.03
N ALA A 82 0.02 -1.27 -10.65
CA ALA A 82 -0.27 -2.11 -11.80
C ALA A 82 -1.42 -3.11 -11.60
N LEU A 83 -1.52 -3.76 -10.44
CA LEU A 83 -2.62 -4.71 -10.17
C LEU A 83 -3.99 -4.01 -10.13
N ARG A 84 -4.04 -2.82 -9.52
CA ARG A 84 -5.27 -2.01 -9.48
C ARG A 84 -5.65 -1.56 -10.89
N ALA A 85 -4.69 -1.03 -11.66
CA ALA A 85 -4.92 -0.59 -13.04
C ALA A 85 -5.43 -1.74 -13.92
N ASN A 86 -4.86 -2.93 -13.79
CA ASN A 86 -5.24 -4.11 -14.54
C ASN A 86 -6.67 -4.58 -14.19
N ARG A 87 -7.01 -4.65 -12.89
CA ARG A 87 -8.37 -5.01 -12.44
C ARG A 87 -9.42 -4.00 -12.92
N ALA A 88 -9.09 -2.70 -12.92
CA ALA A 88 -9.98 -1.67 -13.45
C ALA A 88 -10.29 -1.89 -14.94
N GLY A 89 -9.27 -2.23 -15.75
CA GLY A 89 -9.49 -2.54 -17.16
C GLY A 89 -10.38 -3.78 -17.38
N TRP A 90 -10.21 -4.83 -16.57
CA TRP A 90 -11.10 -6.00 -16.60
C TRP A 90 -12.52 -5.65 -16.20
N ALA A 91 -12.70 -4.83 -15.17
CA ALA A 91 -14.03 -4.38 -14.72
C ALA A 91 -14.79 -3.64 -15.82
N VAL A 92 -14.12 -2.73 -16.54
CA VAL A 92 -14.72 -2.06 -17.69
C VAL A 92 -15.16 -3.06 -18.77
N ALA A 93 -14.27 -3.99 -19.13
CA ALA A 93 -14.60 -5.02 -20.15
C ALA A 93 -15.78 -5.91 -19.73
N ASP A 94 -15.84 -6.31 -18.47
CA ASP A 94 -16.93 -7.10 -17.93
C ASP A 94 -18.24 -6.32 -17.92
N HIS A 95 -18.22 -5.04 -17.50
CA HIS A 95 -19.38 -4.17 -17.51
C HIS A 95 -19.94 -4.00 -18.93
N LEU A 96 -19.08 -3.69 -19.90
CA LEU A 96 -19.45 -3.54 -21.32
C LEU A 96 -19.98 -4.85 -21.93
N SER A 97 -19.61 -5.99 -21.35
CA SER A 97 -20.14 -7.31 -21.73
C SER A 97 -21.48 -7.65 -21.06
N GLY A 98 -22.07 -6.74 -20.29
CA GLY A 98 -23.33 -6.90 -19.59
C GLY A 98 -23.22 -7.71 -18.29
N ARG A 99 -22.03 -7.88 -17.74
CA ARG A 99 -21.83 -8.51 -16.42
C ARG A 99 -21.99 -7.48 -15.31
N GLU A 100 -22.53 -7.92 -14.19
CA GLU A 100 -22.52 -7.11 -12.96
C GLU A 100 -21.10 -7.04 -12.40
N VAL A 101 -20.59 -5.82 -12.15
CA VAL A 101 -19.23 -5.58 -11.70
C VAL A 101 -19.23 -4.67 -10.48
N SER A 102 -18.49 -5.07 -9.44
CA SER A 102 -18.21 -4.21 -8.29
C SER A 102 -16.81 -4.51 -7.73
N ILE A 103 -15.87 -3.59 -7.91
CA ILE A 103 -14.53 -3.71 -7.32
C ILE A 103 -14.58 -3.25 -5.86
N GLN A 104 -14.11 -4.12 -4.95
CA GLN A 104 -14.13 -3.82 -3.51
C GLN A 104 -13.25 -2.62 -3.10
N GLY A 105 -12.17 -2.38 -3.84
CA GLY A 105 -11.22 -1.32 -3.56
C GLY A 105 -9.78 -1.84 -3.42
N VAL A 106 -8.91 -1.02 -2.83
CA VAL A 106 -7.47 -1.27 -2.71
C VAL A 106 -6.98 -1.04 -1.27
N ALA A 107 -5.99 -1.81 -0.85
CA ALA A 107 -5.26 -1.58 0.40
C ALA A 107 -3.96 -0.77 0.20
N GLY A 108 -3.64 -0.36 -1.02
CA GLY A 108 -2.40 0.32 -1.34
C GLY A 108 -1.15 -0.55 -1.11
N THR A 109 -1.27 -1.87 -1.31
CA THR A 109 -0.16 -2.80 -1.06
C THR A 109 0.95 -2.60 -2.07
N ALA A 110 2.12 -2.21 -1.58
CA ALA A 110 3.30 -1.95 -2.38
C ALA A 110 4.53 -2.68 -1.84
N VAL A 111 5.41 -3.08 -2.74
CA VAL A 111 6.70 -3.67 -2.41
C VAL A 111 7.76 -3.15 -3.39
N PHE A 112 8.94 -2.89 -2.87
CA PHE A 112 10.09 -2.58 -3.70
C PHE A 112 11.37 -3.12 -3.07
N LYS A 113 12.40 -3.23 -3.90
CA LYS A 113 13.73 -3.63 -3.47
C LYS A 113 14.72 -2.50 -3.74
N VAL A 114 15.47 -2.14 -2.72
CA VAL A 114 16.55 -1.17 -2.83
C VAL A 114 17.83 -1.79 -2.29
N PHE A 115 18.83 -1.96 -3.16
CA PHE A 115 20.05 -2.74 -2.88
C PHE A 115 19.72 -4.14 -2.34
N GLY A 116 20.11 -4.44 -1.12
CA GLY A 116 19.85 -5.71 -0.44
C GLY A 116 18.59 -5.74 0.43
N LEU A 117 17.80 -4.66 0.46
CA LEU A 117 16.61 -4.54 1.30
C LEU A 117 15.33 -4.67 0.50
N GLU A 118 14.42 -5.49 0.99
CA GLU A 118 13.00 -5.51 0.62
C GLU A 118 12.24 -4.57 1.55
N VAL A 119 11.40 -3.74 0.98
CA VAL A 119 10.49 -2.83 1.72
C VAL A 119 9.08 -3.05 1.23
N ALA A 120 8.14 -3.19 2.15
CA ALA A 120 6.73 -3.37 1.81
C ALA A 120 5.82 -2.60 2.77
N SER A 121 4.66 -2.21 2.23
CA SER A 121 3.60 -1.55 3.00
C SER A 121 2.23 -2.00 2.50
N THR A 122 1.23 -1.97 3.39
CA THR A 122 -0.18 -2.16 3.05
C THR A 122 -1.06 -1.45 4.08
N GLY A 123 -2.21 -0.93 3.66
CA GLY A 123 -3.11 -0.17 4.51
C GLY A 123 -2.59 1.21 4.86
N LEU A 124 -2.98 1.71 6.01
CA LEU A 124 -2.71 3.06 6.47
C LEU A 124 -1.39 3.16 7.25
N SER A 125 -0.74 4.31 7.18
CA SER A 125 0.20 4.73 8.22
C SER A 125 -0.56 5.19 9.47
N ALA A 126 0.13 5.34 10.61
CA ALA A 126 -0.50 5.86 11.81
C ALA A 126 -1.10 7.27 11.58
N LEU A 127 -0.36 8.12 10.86
CA LEU A 127 -0.82 9.47 10.52
C LEU A 127 -2.06 9.46 9.61
N ASP A 128 -2.10 8.57 8.63
CA ASP A 128 -3.26 8.47 7.73
C ASP A 128 -4.47 7.86 8.44
N ALA A 129 -4.25 6.94 9.39
CA ALA A 129 -5.29 6.42 10.25
C ALA A 129 -5.90 7.52 11.15
N GLU A 130 -5.08 8.38 11.77
CA GLU A 130 -5.55 9.54 12.53
C GLU A 130 -6.37 10.51 11.66
N LYS A 131 -5.87 10.84 10.46
CA LYS A 131 -6.61 11.71 9.52
C LYS A 131 -7.94 11.10 9.08
N ALA A 132 -8.02 9.78 9.00
CA ALA A 132 -9.26 9.05 8.68
C ALA A 132 -10.21 8.87 9.87
N GLY A 133 -9.86 9.41 11.05
CA GLY A 133 -10.71 9.39 12.24
C GLY A 133 -10.61 8.13 13.09
N PHE A 134 -9.61 7.27 12.86
CA PHE A 134 -9.31 6.13 13.74
C PHE A 134 -8.50 6.56 14.96
N SER A 135 -8.45 5.69 15.97
CA SER A 135 -7.63 5.83 17.19
C SER A 135 -6.41 4.88 17.12
N PRO A 136 -5.39 5.17 16.29
CA PRO A 136 -4.35 4.20 16.00
C PRO A 136 -3.48 3.90 17.23
N ARG A 137 -3.16 2.62 17.39
CA ARG A 137 -2.06 2.11 18.23
C ARG A 137 -1.08 1.39 17.33
N THR A 138 0.18 1.44 17.69
CA THR A 138 1.24 0.88 16.85
C THR A 138 2.18 -0.01 17.66
N ALA A 139 2.65 -1.07 17.02
CA ALA A 139 3.75 -1.87 17.55
C ALA A 139 4.84 -2.02 16.50
N THR A 140 6.08 -1.82 16.91
CA THR A 140 7.24 -2.08 16.07
C THR A 140 8.07 -3.17 16.71
N ILE A 141 8.36 -4.21 15.95
CA ILE A 141 9.23 -5.30 16.38
C ILE A 141 10.42 -5.47 15.43
N GLU A 142 11.47 -6.03 15.94
CA GLU A 142 12.58 -6.53 15.15
C GLU A 142 12.84 -7.99 15.55
N THR A 143 12.90 -8.86 14.56
CA THR A 143 13.10 -10.29 14.75
C THR A 143 13.88 -10.89 13.58
N ARG A 144 13.88 -12.20 13.41
CA ARG A 144 14.54 -12.88 12.30
C ARG A 144 13.52 -13.32 11.25
N ASN A 145 13.94 -13.32 10.00
CA ASN A 145 13.15 -13.80 8.86
C ASN A 145 13.06 -15.32 8.77
N LYS A 146 13.97 -16.07 9.45
CA LYS A 146 14.04 -17.54 9.50
C LYS A 146 14.21 -18.00 10.95
N ALA A 147 14.12 -19.31 11.18
CA ALA A 147 14.35 -19.88 12.51
C ALA A 147 15.73 -19.50 13.06
N HIS A 148 15.79 -19.31 14.38
CA HIS A 148 17.03 -18.94 15.06
C HIS A 148 18.12 -20.01 14.81
N GLY A 149 19.29 -19.57 14.37
CA GLY A 149 20.39 -20.46 14.01
C GLY A 149 20.34 -21.07 12.61
N HIS A 150 19.24 -20.86 11.84
CA HIS A 150 19.20 -21.29 10.44
C HIS A 150 20.17 -20.46 9.59
N PRO A 151 21.00 -21.10 8.72
CA PRO A 151 21.91 -20.38 7.83
C PRO A 151 21.18 -19.34 6.98
N GLY A 152 21.75 -18.14 6.89
CA GLY A 152 21.16 -17.02 6.14
C GLY A 152 19.99 -16.32 6.84
N ALA A 153 19.73 -16.61 8.12
CA ALA A 153 18.77 -15.85 8.91
C ALA A 153 19.25 -14.39 9.08
N SER A 154 18.40 -13.44 8.73
CA SER A 154 18.66 -12.00 8.79
C SER A 154 17.58 -11.26 9.57
N SER A 155 17.84 -10.00 9.91
CA SER A 155 16.85 -9.16 10.59
C SER A 155 15.68 -8.83 9.67
N ILE A 156 14.49 -8.80 10.24
CA ILE A 156 13.27 -8.27 9.65
C ILE A 156 12.57 -7.38 10.69
N LYS A 157 12.18 -6.20 10.28
CA LYS A 157 11.44 -5.25 11.10
C LYS A 157 10.01 -5.15 10.60
N VAL A 158 9.06 -5.15 11.52
CA VAL A 158 7.62 -5.01 11.24
C VAL A 158 7.08 -3.89 12.09
N HIS A 159 6.37 -2.97 11.46
CA HIS A 159 5.54 -1.96 12.09
C HIS A 159 4.09 -2.24 11.75
N MET A 160 3.22 -2.37 12.76
CA MET A 160 1.82 -2.72 12.60
C MET A 160 0.94 -1.67 13.28
N ILE A 161 -0.18 -1.35 12.67
CA ILE A 161 -1.12 -0.34 13.12
C ILE A 161 -2.49 -1.00 13.32
N GLY A 162 -3.10 -0.78 14.47
CA GLY A 162 -4.47 -1.20 14.79
C GLY A 162 -5.28 -0.06 15.37
N ASP A 163 -6.58 -0.19 15.31
CA ASP A 163 -7.52 0.76 15.87
C ASP A 163 -7.87 0.39 17.31
N ALA A 164 -7.68 1.31 18.25
CA ALA A 164 -7.99 1.07 19.67
C ALA A 164 -9.49 0.89 19.94
N ASP A 165 -10.34 1.50 19.12
CA ASP A 165 -11.78 1.50 19.36
C ASP A 165 -12.47 0.23 18.83
N SER A 166 -12.06 -0.23 17.65
CA SER A 166 -12.66 -1.41 17.00
C SER A 166 -11.79 -2.67 17.06
N GLY A 167 -10.52 -2.55 17.43
CA GLY A 167 -9.54 -3.64 17.37
C GLY A 167 -9.13 -4.03 15.95
N ARG A 168 -9.58 -3.33 14.90
CA ARG A 168 -9.28 -3.65 13.49
C ARG A 168 -7.80 -3.43 13.17
N LEU A 169 -7.25 -4.29 12.34
CA LEU A 169 -5.97 -4.04 11.68
C LEU A 169 -6.16 -2.89 10.67
N LEU A 170 -5.31 -1.87 10.73
CA LEU A 170 -5.36 -0.70 9.84
C LEU A 170 -4.23 -0.66 8.82
N GLY A 171 -3.08 -1.25 9.15
CA GLY A 171 -1.95 -1.25 8.26
C GLY A 171 -0.72 -1.98 8.79
N ALA A 172 0.22 -2.25 7.89
CA ALA A 172 1.51 -2.85 8.23
C ALA A 172 2.61 -2.36 7.27
N GLN A 173 3.81 -2.14 7.81
CA GLN A 173 5.02 -1.83 7.05
C GLN A 173 6.13 -2.80 7.46
N MET A 174 6.93 -3.22 6.50
CA MET A 174 7.99 -4.19 6.72
C MET A 174 9.27 -3.80 5.99
N VAL A 175 10.41 -4.11 6.61
CA VAL A 175 11.72 -3.98 5.96
C VAL A 175 12.64 -5.12 6.42
N GLY A 176 13.41 -5.67 5.49
CA GLY A 176 14.38 -6.74 5.77
C GLY A 176 15.13 -7.14 4.50
N ASN A 177 16.04 -8.08 4.61
CA ASN A 177 16.81 -8.54 3.46
C ASN A 177 16.07 -9.60 2.63
N GLU A 178 15.17 -10.36 3.24
CA GLU A 178 14.45 -11.47 2.61
C GLU A 178 13.14 -11.76 3.33
N GLY A 179 12.11 -12.12 2.58
CA GLY A 179 10.82 -12.60 3.08
C GLY A 179 9.82 -11.51 3.47
N VAL A 180 10.09 -10.26 3.13
CA VAL A 180 9.17 -9.12 3.35
C VAL A 180 8.06 -9.14 2.30
N ALA A 181 8.44 -9.29 1.02
CA ALA A 181 7.52 -9.18 -0.12
C ALA A 181 6.35 -10.17 -0.09
N HIS A 182 6.58 -11.38 0.41
CA HIS A 182 5.52 -12.39 0.50
C HIS A 182 4.70 -12.27 1.78
N ARG A 183 5.33 -11.89 2.92
CA ARG A 183 4.63 -11.75 4.20
C ARG A 183 3.61 -10.64 4.20
N ILE A 184 3.91 -9.50 3.58
CA ILE A 184 2.97 -8.36 3.55
C ILE A 184 1.60 -8.75 2.97
N ASN A 185 1.54 -9.77 2.11
CA ASN A 185 0.29 -10.25 1.52
C ASN A 185 -0.70 -10.79 2.57
N ALA A 186 -0.22 -11.38 3.67
CA ALA A 186 -1.11 -11.83 4.75
C ALA A 186 -1.81 -10.63 5.42
N ALA A 187 -1.09 -9.56 5.68
CA ALA A 187 -1.68 -8.32 6.20
C ALA A 187 -2.63 -7.69 5.18
N ALA A 188 -2.30 -7.70 3.88
CA ALA A 188 -3.17 -7.18 2.84
C ALA A 188 -4.52 -7.94 2.77
N VAL A 189 -4.50 -9.27 2.88
CA VAL A 189 -5.73 -10.09 2.95
C VAL A 189 -6.53 -9.75 4.19
N ALA A 190 -5.88 -9.61 5.35
CA ALA A 190 -6.54 -9.24 6.59
C ALA A 190 -7.25 -7.87 6.51
N LEU A 191 -6.64 -6.89 5.81
CA LEU A 191 -7.26 -5.58 5.56
C LEU A 191 -8.52 -5.69 4.68
N HIS A 192 -8.47 -6.49 3.63
CA HIS A 192 -9.63 -6.72 2.75
C HIS A 192 -10.82 -7.38 3.47
N THR A 193 -10.55 -8.20 4.47
CA THR A 193 -11.59 -8.83 5.31
C THR A 193 -11.93 -8.03 6.56
N GLN A 194 -11.35 -6.86 6.73
CA GLN A 194 -11.51 -6.01 7.92
C GLN A 194 -11.22 -6.75 9.24
N MET A 195 -10.25 -7.64 9.20
CA MET A 195 -9.88 -8.51 10.32
C MET A 195 -9.40 -7.70 11.51
N THR A 196 -9.74 -8.15 12.72
CA THR A 196 -9.18 -7.57 13.95
C THR A 196 -7.73 -8.03 14.14
N VAL A 197 -6.96 -7.26 14.92
CA VAL A 197 -5.60 -7.65 15.31
C VAL A 197 -5.62 -8.95 16.13
N ALA A 198 -6.68 -9.15 16.93
CA ALA A 198 -6.88 -10.38 17.72
C ALA A 198 -7.08 -11.61 16.83
N ASP A 199 -7.93 -11.50 15.80
CA ASP A 199 -8.15 -12.61 14.85
C ASP A 199 -6.89 -12.88 14.03
N PHE A 200 -6.21 -11.81 13.57
CA PHE A 200 -4.96 -11.95 12.84
C PHE A 200 -3.88 -12.66 13.65
N ALA A 201 -3.76 -12.37 14.94
CA ALA A 201 -2.80 -13.03 15.83
C ALA A 201 -3.05 -14.54 16.01
N GLN A 202 -4.27 -15.02 15.69
CA GLN A 202 -4.63 -16.44 15.73
C GLN A 202 -4.51 -17.15 14.38
N CYS A 203 -4.11 -16.44 13.31
CA CYS A 203 -3.95 -17.06 11.99
C CYS A 203 -2.88 -18.15 12.02
N ASP A 204 -3.18 -19.30 11.41
CA ASP A 204 -2.25 -20.41 11.24
C ASP A 204 -1.36 -20.15 10.01
N LEU A 205 -0.30 -19.36 10.22
CA LEU A 205 0.67 -19.07 9.17
C LEU A 205 1.71 -20.19 9.06
N ALA A 206 2.10 -20.50 7.82
CA ALA A 206 3.02 -21.60 7.52
C ALA A 206 4.39 -21.41 8.18
N TYR A 207 4.87 -22.48 8.81
CA TYR A 207 6.18 -22.54 9.44
C TYR A 207 7.02 -23.72 8.92
N ALA A 208 8.27 -23.40 8.61
CA ALA A 208 9.39 -24.36 8.62
C ALA A 208 10.70 -23.58 8.79
N PRO A 209 11.75 -24.16 9.38
CA PRO A 209 12.99 -23.44 9.72
C PRO A 209 13.63 -22.64 8.61
N PRO A 210 13.62 -23.08 7.32
CA PRO A 210 14.19 -22.30 6.21
C PRO A 210 13.36 -21.08 5.79
N PHE A 211 12.06 -21.04 6.13
CA PHE A 211 11.11 -20.03 5.63
C PHE A 211 10.65 -19.03 6.67
N GLY A 212 10.66 -19.41 7.95
CA GLY A 212 10.22 -18.53 9.03
C GLY A 212 10.66 -19.02 10.41
N PRO A 213 10.57 -18.18 11.46
CA PRO A 213 10.55 -18.61 12.84
C PRO A 213 9.18 -19.23 13.20
N VAL A 214 9.08 -19.95 14.31
CA VAL A 214 7.82 -20.55 14.80
C VAL A 214 6.70 -19.48 14.91
N TRP A 215 7.05 -18.32 15.44
CA TRP A 215 6.18 -17.16 15.45
C TRP A 215 6.57 -16.26 14.27
N ASP A 216 5.73 -16.24 13.23
CA ASP A 216 5.97 -15.35 12.09
C ASP A 216 6.12 -13.89 12.56
N PRO A 217 7.01 -13.09 11.95
CA PRO A 217 7.18 -11.68 12.29
C PRO A 217 5.88 -10.89 12.37
N LEU A 218 4.91 -11.16 11.49
CA LEU A 218 3.61 -10.50 11.53
C LEU A 218 2.80 -10.90 12.76
N LEU A 219 2.78 -12.19 13.14
CA LEU A 219 2.10 -12.66 14.35
C LEU A 219 2.78 -12.11 15.62
N THR A 220 4.11 -12.01 15.60
CA THR A 220 4.87 -11.39 16.70
C THR A 220 4.48 -9.91 16.85
N ALA A 221 4.36 -9.17 15.76
CA ALA A 221 3.92 -7.78 15.76
C ALA A 221 2.48 -7.63 16.25
N ALA A 222 1.57 -8.48 15.77
CA ALA A 222 0.17 -8.49 16.20
C ALA A 222 0.03 -8.75 17.71
N ASN A 223 0.76 -9.73 18.24
CA ASN A 223 0.77 -10.04 19.67
C ASN A 223 1.34 -8.89 20.55
N GLN A 224 2.29 -8.10 20.02
CA GLN A 224 2.76 -6.91 20.74
C GLN A 224 1.74 -5.76 20.65
N LEU A 225 1.10 -5.59 19.50
CA LEU A 225 0.08 -4.57 19.30
C LEU A 225 -1.15 -4.82 20.19
N LEU A 226 -1.59 -6.06 20.35
CA LEU A 226 -2.71 -6.44 21.25
C LEU A 226 -2.52 -5.98 22.69
N LYS A 227 -1.29 -5.77 23.16
CA LYS A 227 -1.03 -5.27 24.51
C LYS A 227 -1.31 -3.77 24.67
N GLN A 228 -1.57 -3.08 23.55
CA GLN A 228 -1.79 -1.63 23.48
C GLN A 228 -3.22 -1.27 23.05
N LEU A 229 -3.96 -2.25 22.52
CA LEU A 229 -5.40 -2.16 22.22
C LEU A 229 -6.25 -2.53 23.45
#